data_e017e423170a3e54b95c2ec43b61a3c9
#
_entry.id   e017e423170a3e54b95c2ec43b61a3c9
#
_cell.length_a   1.000
_cell.length_b   1.000
_cell.length_c   1.000
_cell.angle_alpha   90.00
_cell.angle_beta   90.00
_cell.angle_gamma   90.00
#
_symmetry.space_group_name_H-M   'P 1'
#
loop_
_entity.id
_entity.type
_entity.pdbx_description
1 polymer ?
#
loop_
_entity_poly.entity_id
_entity_poly.type
_entity_poly.pdbx_seq_one_letter_code
_entity_poly.pdbx_strand_id
1 'polypeptide(L)'
;MTSQQNPSEFKREMRIPVEIPVHVDSVLVAGDAIITNLTEHGALIEGMSLPKGMQFQIEYAGQVLFGVVAWAENDRFGARFPFVLNDGPLYTRLQQAV
;
A
#
# COMPACT_ATOMS: atom_id res chain seq x y z
N MET A 1 25.03 -20.86 -5.11
CA MET A 1 24.66 -20.48 -5.44
C MET A 1 23.99 -20.27 -5.74
N THR A 2 24.11 -19.64 -5.50
CA THR A 2 23.58 -19.16 -5.83
C THR A 2 22.94 -18.75 -6.20
N SER A 3 22.90 -18.55 -6.13
CA SER A 3 22.29 -17.94 -6.45
C SER A 3 21.63 -17.53 -6.56
N GLN A 4 21.80 -17.74 -6.22
CA GLN A 4 21.14 -17.20 -6.34
C GLN A 4 20.32 -16.52 -6.20
N GLN A 5 20.94 -16.94 -5.84
CA GLN A 5 20.18 -15.81 -5.55
C GLN A 5 19.37 -15.34 -6.73
N ASN A 6 18.09 -15.08 -6.53
CA ASN A 6 17.21 -14.69 -7.59
C ASN A 6 17.39 -13.22 -7.92
N PRO A 7 17.91 -12.88 -9.08
CA PRO A 7 18.13 -11.47 -9.39
C PRO A 7 16.84 -10.65 -9.39
N SER A 8 15.72 -11.27 -9.65
CA SER A 8 14.46 -10.51 -9.70
C SER A 8 14.10 -9.93 -8.36
N GLU A 9 14.65 -10.46 -7.28
CA GLU A 9 14.39 -9.88 -5.97
C GLU A 9 14.97 -8.49 -5.85
N PHE A 10 16.01 -8.21 -6.58
CA PHE A 10 16.61 -6.88 -6.51
C PHE A 10 15.97 -5.91 -7.46
N LYS A 11 15.18 -6.40 -8.39
CA LYS A 11 14.49 -5.55 -9.33
C LYS A 11 13.14 -5.12 -8.81
N ARG A 12 12.58 -5.89 -7.89
CA ARG A 12 11.36 -5.50 -7.26
C ARG A 12 11.67 -4.44 -6.24
N GLU A 13 10.75 -3.56 -6.08
CA GLU A 13 10.86 -2.65 -4.98
C GLU A 13 10.86 -3.43 -3.70
N MET A 14 11.63 -2.94 -2.77
CA MET A 14 11.63 -3.52 -1.45
C MET A 14 10.29 -3.25 -0.81
N ARG A 15 9.63 -4.32 -0.42
CA ARG A 15 8.43 -4.20 0.37
C ARG A 15 8.84 -4.11 1.82
N ILE A 16 8.46 -3.03 2.43
CA ILE A 16 8.81 -2.77 3.81
C ILE A 16 7.65 -3.19 4.68
N PRO A 17 7.83 -4.22 5.54
CA PRO A 17 6.76 -4.61 6.47
C PRO A 17 6.49 -3.46 7.44
N VAL A 18 5.23 -3.12 7.57
CA VAL A 18 4.81 -2.05 8.48
C VAL A 18 3.48 -2.44 9.09
N GLU A 19 3.01 -1.64 10.00
CA GLU A 19 1.69 -1.79 10.57
C GLU A 19 1.14 -0.40 10.79
N ILE A 20 0.48 0.14 9.77
CA ILE A 20 0.05 1.53 9.77
C ILE A 20 -1.46 1.58 9.66
N PRO A 21 -2.17 1.95 10.73
CA PRO A 21 -3.61 2.13 10.65
C PRO A 21 -3.95 3.31 9.75
N VAL A 22 -4.91 3.10 8.86
CA VAL A 22 -5.33 4.13 7.92
C VAL A 22 -6.85 4.05 7.77
N HIS A 23 -7.43 5.09 7.22
CA HIS A 23 -8.83 5.09 6.81
C HIS A 23 -8.88 4.97 5.30
N VAL A 24 -9.71 4.06 4.82
CA VAL A 24 -9.90 3.84 3.39
C VAL A 24 -11.30 4.28 3.02
N ASP A 25 -11.43 5.04 1.94
CA ASP A 25 -12.69 5.58 1.48
C ASP A 25 -12.87 5.30 0.01
N SER A 26 -14.03 4.78 -0.37
CA SER A 26 -14.37 4.52 -1.76
C SER A 26 -15.86 4.73 -1.94
N VAL A 27 -16.31 4.66 -3.22
CA VAL A 27 -17.74 4.83 -3.48
C VAL A 27 -18.58 3.65 -2.97
N LEU A 28 -17.96 2.48 -2.77
CA LEU A 28 -18.69 1.32 -2.27
C LEU A 28 -18.71 1.25 -0.77
N VAL A 29 -17.57 1.50 -0.14
CA VAL A 29 -17.42 1.27 1.29
C VAL A 29 -16.30 2.13 1.81
N ALA A 30 -16.40 2.48 3.07
CA ALA A 30 -15.36 3.20 3.79
C ALA A 30 -15.13 2.49 5.12
N GLY A 31 -13.90 2.50 5.59
CA GLY A 31 -13.59 1.86 6.86
C GLY A 31 -12.14 1.94 7.22
N ASP A 32 -11.84 1.45 8.40
CA ASP A 32 -10.47 1.41 8.88
C ASP A 32 -9.79 0.16 8.37
N ALA A 33 -8.51 0.30 8.08
CA ALA A 33 -7.71 -0.80 7.58
C ALA A 33 -6.27 -0.59 8.03
N ILE A 34 -5.42 -1.54 7.70
CA ILE A 34 -4.02 -1.48 8.11
C ILE A 34 -3.14 -1.71 6.88
N ILE A 35 -2.20 -0.82 6.67
CA ILE A 35 -1.15 -1.04 5.68
C ILE A 35 -0.12 -1.95 6.32
N THR A 36 0.13 -3.10 5.70
CA THR A 36 1.09 -4.07 6.21
C THR A 36 2.36 -4.17 5.38
N ASN A 37 2.35 -3.64 4.17
CA ASN A 37 3.55 -3.46 3.36
C ASN A 37 3.42 -2.16 2.60
N LEU A 38 4.52 -1.44 2.49
CA LEU A 38 4.50 -0.12 1.87
C LEU A 38 5.72 0.06 1.00
N THR A 39 5.52 0.61 -0.18
CA THR A 39 6.58 1.08 -1.06
C THR A 39 6.19 2.46 -1.55
N GLU A 40 7.07 3.08 -2.30
CA GLU A 40 6.72 4.37 -2.89
C GLU A 40 5.73 4.24 -4.04
N HIS A 41 5.44 3.01 -4.49
CA HIS A 41 4.55 2.79 -5.63
C HIS A 41 3.22 2.15 -5.23
N GLY A 42 3.09 1.65 -4.01
CA GLY A 42 1.86 1.01 -3.60
C GLY A 42 1.93 0.46 -2.20
N ALA A 43 0.89 -0.28 -1.83
CA ALA A 43 0.76 -0.80 -0.49
C ALA A 43 -0.07 -2.07 -0.48
N LEU A 44 0.17 -2.90 0.52
CA LEU A 44 -0.74 -4.01 0.85
C LEU A 44 -1.60 -3.54 2.02
N ILE A 45 -2.91 -3.64 1.84
CA ILE A 45 -3.88 -3.15 2.82
C ILE A 45 -4.72 -4.32 3.27
N GLU A 46 -4.81 -4.49 4.58
CA GLU A 46 -5.54 -5.60 5.19
C GLU A 46 -6.64 -5.07 6.10
N GLY A 47 -7.64 -5.91 6.36
CA GLY A 47 -8.77 -5.57 7.20
C GLY A 47 -10.02 -5.24 6.44
N MET A 48 -9.93 -5.12 5.14
CA MET A 48 -11.07 -4.94 4.25
C MET A 48 -10.63 -5.25 2.84
N SER A 49 -11.57 -5.27 1.89
CA SER A 49 -11.21 -5.48 0.50
C SER A 49 -12.11 -4.63 -0.39
N LEU A 50 -11.58 -4.32 -1.57
CA LEU A 50 -12.27 -3.57 -2.61
C LEU A 50 -12.05 -4.28 -3.92
N PRO A 51 -13.00 -4.18 -4.87
CA PRO A 51 -12.84 -4.85 -6.16
C PRO A 51 -11.64 -4.34 -6.95
N LYS A 52 -11.02 -5.25 -7.67
CA LYS A 52 -9.90 -4.90 -8.55
C LYS A 52 -10.30 -3.79 -9.50
N GLY A 53 -9.40 -2.83 -9.67
CA GLY A 53 -9.62 -1.70 -10.56
C GLY A 53 -10.33 -0.52 -9.92
N MET A 54 -10.84 -0.68 -8.71
CA MET A 54 -11.57 0.41 -8.06
C MET A 54 -10.61 1.48 -7.59
N GLN A 55 -11.02 2.72 -7.72
CA GLN A 55 -10.30 3.86 -7.16
C GLN A 55 -10.75 4.09 -5.73
N PHE A 56 -9.83 4.53 -4.91
CA PHE A 56 -10.12 4.79 -3.51
C PHE A 56 -9.14 5.82 -2.97
N GLN A 57 -9.38 6.25 -1.75
CA GLN A 57 -8.50 7.17 -1.03
C GLN A 57 -8.04 6.54 0.26
N ILE A 58 -6.79 6.81 0.63
CA ILE A 58 -6.25 6.47 1.94
C ILE A 58 -6.06 7.78 2.67
N GLU A 59 -6.53 7.83 3.92
CA GLU A 59 -6.32 8.98 4.77
C GLU A 59 -5.45 8.58 5.94
N TYR A 60 -4.35 9.29 6.14
CA TYR A 60 -3.43 9.04 7.23
C TYR A 60 -2.86 10.36 7.73
N ALA A 61 -3.12 10.67 9.01
CA ALA A 61 -2.56 11.85 9.66
C ALA A 61 -2.79 13.13 8.86
N GLY A 62 -3.98 13.26 8.26
CA GLY A 62 -4.33 14.43 7.47
C GLY A 62 -3.90 14.39 6.03
N GLN A 63 -3.12 13.40 5.63
CA GLN A 63 -2.73 13.22 4.23
C GLN A 63 -3.75 12.35 3.54
N VAL A 64 -4.15 12.73 2.33
CA VAL A 64 -5.06 11.95 1.51
C VAL A 64 -4.33 11.52 0.26
N LEU A 65 -4.33 10.22 0.00
CA LEU A 65 -3.68 9.64 -1.16
C LEU A 65 -4.70 8.86 -1.98
N PHE A 66 -4.57 8.94 -3.29
CA PHE A 66 -5.39 8.14 -4.19
C PHE A 66 -4.68 6.85 -4.52
N GLY A 67 -5.47 5.80 -4.71
CA GLY A 67 -4.94 4.52 -5.16
C GLY A 67 -5.93 3.80 -6.02
N VAL A 68 -5.43 2.76 -6.68
CA VAL A 68 -6.22 1.87 -7.51
C VAL A 68 -5.96 0.46 -7.03
N VAL A 69 -7.03 -0.33 -6.90
CA VAL A 69 -6.89 -1.73 -6.46
C VAL A 69 -6.26 -2.54 -7.59
N ALA A 70 -5.06 -3.05 -7.34
CA ALA A 70 -4.33 -3.85 -8.32
C ALA A 70 -4.79 -5.30 -8.31
N TRP A 71 -5.11 -5.83 -7.13
CA TRP A 71 -5.63 -7.17 -6.95
C TRP A 71 -6.38 -7.21 -5.62
N ALA A 72 -7.27 -8.20 -5.47
CA ALA A 72 -8.11 -8.27 -4.28
C ALA A 72 -8.31 -9.71 -3.84
N GLU A 73 -8.38 -9.89 -2.52
CA GLU A 73 -8.76 -11.13 -1.85
C GLU A 73 -9.84 -10.82 -0.84
N ASN A 74 -10.21 -11.79 -0.02
CA ASN A 74 -11.39 -11.64 0.83
C ASN A 74 -11.29 -10.46 1.80
N ASP A 75 -10.15 -10.30 2.43
CA ASP A 75 -10.00 -9.31 3.50
C ASP A 75 -8.75 -8.46 3.32
N ARG A 76 -8.22 -8.40 2.10
CA ARG A 76 -7.05 -7.58 1.81
C ARG A 76 -6.97 -7.30 0.33
N PHE A 77 -6.22 -6.27 -0.02
CA PHE A 77 -6.02 -5.93 -1.42
C PHE A 77 -4.69 -5.21 -1.59
N GLY A 78 -4.14 -5.32 -2.79
CA GLY A 78 -2.95 -4.58 -3.17
C GLY A 78 -3.35 -3.29 -3.85
N ALA A 79 -2.75 -2.20 -3.40
CA ALA A 79 -3.02 -0.87 -3.92
C ALA A 79 -1.84 -0.41 -4.75
N ARG A 80 -2.13 0.24 -5.87
CA ARG A 80 -1.12 0.91 -6.66
C ARG A 80 -1.39 2.39 -6.64
N PHE A 81 -0.35 3.17 -6.35
CA PHE A 81 -0.45 4.62 -6.39
C PHE A 81 -0.19 5.10 -7.82
N PRO A 82 -0.98 6.04 -8.33
CA PRO A 82 -0.70 6.64 -9.64
C PRO A 82 0.34 7.75 -9.56
N PHE A 83 1.17 7.72 -8.54
CA PHE A 83 2.22 8.71 -8.29
C PHE A 83 3.32 8.01 -7.49
N VAL A 84 4.45 8.68 -7.31
CA VAL A 84 5.51 8.20 -6.44
C VAL A 84 5.32 8.84 -5.07
N LEU A 85 5.19 8.00 -4.04
CA LEU A 85 5.07 8.50 -2.68
C LEU A 85 6.42 9.04 -2.25
N ASN A 86 6.52 10.36 -2.07
CA ASN A 86 7.79 10.99 -1.78
C ASN A 86 7.70 12.11 -0.75
N ASP A 87 6.55 12.29 -0.11
CA ASP A 87 6.42 13.29 0.95
C ASP A 87 5.21 12.97 1.82
N GLY A 88 5.13 13.68 2.94
CA GLY A 88 4.00 13.60 3.84
C GLY A 88 4.16 12.55 4.92
N PRO A 89 3.16 12.45 5.80
CA PRO A 89 3.23 11.54 6.95
C PRO A 89 3.44 10.08 6.56
N LEU A 90 2.81 9.63 5.49
CA LEU A 90 2.95 8.23 5.09
C LEU A 90 4.36 7.95 4.56
N TYR A 91 4.92 8.88 3.82
CA TYR A 91 6.30 8.74 3.36
C TYR A 91 7.28 8.72 4.55
N THR A 92 7.00 9.52 5.55
CA THR A 92 7.81 9.50 6.76
C THR A 92 7.80 8.11 7.41
N ARG A 93 6.63 7.47 7.44
CA ARG A 93 6.55 6.12 7.98
C ARG A 93 7.35 5.14 7.14
N LEU A 94 7.33 5.30 5.83
CA LEU A 94 8.12 4.45 4.94
C LEU A 94 9.62 4.63 5.23
N GLN A 95 10.07 5.86 5.39
CA GLN A 95 11.46 6.12 5.69
C GLN A 95 11.87 5.56 7.06
N GLN A 96 10.99 5.62 8.04
CA GLN A 96 11.28 5.12 9.37
C GLN A 96 11.39 3.60 9.40
N ALA A 97 10.75 2.93 8.47
CA ALA A 97 10.74 1.47 8.44
C ALA A 97 11.97 0.86 7.78
N VAL A 98 12.77 1.68 7.12
CA VAL A 98 13.96 1.21 6.39
C VAL A 98 15.17 1.10 7.31
#